data_4bc6dab219773ac203266d4e37ba4d09
#
_entry.id   4bc6dab219773ac203266d4e37ba4d09
#
_cell.length_a   1.000
_cell.length_b   1.000
_cell.length_c   1.000
_cell.angle_alpha   90.00
_cell.angle_beta   90.00
_cell.angle_gamma   90.00
#
_symmetry.space_group_name_H-M   'P 1'
#
loop_
_entity.id
_entity.type
_entity.pdbx_description
1 polymer ?
#
loop_
_entity_poly.entity_id
_entity_poly.type
_entity_poly.pdbx_seq_one_letter_code
_entity_poly.pdbx_strand_id
1 'polypeptide(L)'
;RVHASSGTTGNPTIVGYTRKDLAVWSEVMARALTAYGVTRDDTFSVSYGYGLFTGGLGAHYGVENLGATVIPTSTGNTEKHIKLLRDLNVTGIACTPSYALYLAETLGKMGLSKNDINLKVGAFGAEPWTENMRKEIEERLGLKGYNIYGLSEIMGPGVSYECSEQNGSHINEDHFYPEIINPETLEQLPYGEQGELVFTTLTKEGMPVLRYRTKDLCTLMEGKCACGRTSVRMGRIVGRSDDMLIIRGVNVFPSQIETVLLNEGYQPNYQIIIDRVKNNDTFDVLVEMNPEKFSDTVSGITAQEKSLANAMKIMLGINPTVRLVPPKSIARSEGKAVRVVDKRKLYD
;
A
#
# COMPACT_ATOMS: atom_id res chain seq x y z
N ARG A 1 5.04 -20.63 5.96
CA ARG A 1 4.16 -19.53 6.39
C ARG A 1 3.14 -19.28 5.30
N VAL A 2 1.96 -18.81 5.70
CA VAL A 2 0.90 -18.42 4.77
C VAL A 2 0.60 -16.94 4.97
N HIS A 3 0.47 -16.22 3.86
CA HIS A 3 -0.03 -14.85 3.79
C HIS A 3 -1.19 -14.77 2.80
N ALA A 4 -1.87 -13.64 2.76
CA ALA A 4 -2.91 -13.39 1.78
C ALA A 4 -2.89 -11.93 1.33
N SER A 5 -3.18 -11.72 0.05
CA SER A 5 -3.54 -10.42 -0.51
C SER A 5 -5.05 -10.37 -0.74
N SER A 6 -5.61 -9.16 -0.83
CA SER A 6 -7.01 -8.99 -1.25
C SER A 6 -7.13 -9.36 -2.74
N GLY A 7 -7.90 -10.40 -3.05
CA GLY A 7 -8.17 -10.80 -4.43
C GLY A 7 -9.18 -9.90 -5.13
N THR A 8 -9.10 -9.82 -6.47
CA THR A 8 -10.03 -9.04 -7.31
C THR A 8 -11.49 -9.49 -7.23
N THR A 9 -11.72 -10.73 -6.85
CA THR A 9 -13.06 -11.37 -6.73
C THR A 9 -13.62 -11.33 -5.32
N GLY A 10 -12.95 -10.66 -4.37
CA GLY A 10 -13.31 -10.67 -2.96
C GLY A 10 -12.75 -11.87 -2.18
N ASN A 11 -12.28 -12.91 -2.85
CA ASN A 11 -11.58 -14.01 -2.22
C ASN A 11 -10.09 -13.67 -2.05
N PRO A 12 -9.51 -13.88 -0.87
CA PRO A 12 -8.09 -13.63 -0.67
C PRO A 12 -7.22 -14.51 -1.57
N THR A 13 -6.20 -13.92 -2.18
CA THR A 13 -5.15 -14.71 -2.83
C THR A 13 -4.21 -15.23 -1.77
N ILE A 14 -4.24 -16.55 -1.53
CA ILE A 14 -3.40 -17.20 -0.54
C ILE A 14 -2.02 -17.46 -1.13
N VAL A 15 -0.98 -17.09 -0.37
CA VAL A 15 0.42 -17.24 -0.79
C VAL A 15 1.19 -18.01 0.28
N GLY A 16 1.82 -19.10 -0.14
CA GLY A 16 2.66 -19.94 0.70
C GLY A 16 4.15 -19.60 0.58
N TYR A 17 4.88 -19.69 1.69
CA TYR A 17 6.32 -19.47 1.77
C TYR A 17 7.00 -20.64 2.47
N THR A 18 8.03 -21.19 1.86
CA THR A 18 8.91 -22.20 2.49
C THR A 18 9.83 -21.54 3.53
N ARG A 19 10.61 -22.31 4.26
CA ARG A 19 11.64 -21.76 5.16
C ARG A 19 12.71 -21.00 4.40
N LYS A 20 13.06 -21.47 3.20
CA LYS A 20 14.04 -20.82 2.35
C LYS A 20 13.50 -19.50 1.80
N ASP A 21 12.24 -19.46 1.37
CA ASP A 21 11.58 -18.22 0.96
C ASP A 21 11.60 -17.15 2.07
N LEU A 22 11.32 -17.58 3.30
CA LEU A 22 11.36 -16.67 4.46
C LEU A 22 12.78 -16.17 4.77
N ALA A 23 13.80 -17.00 4.57
CA ALA A 23 15.18 -16.58 4.73
C ALA A 23 15.60 -15.57 3.66
N VAL A 24 15.24 -15.81 2.39
CA VAL A 24 15.45 -14.86 1.29
C VAL A 24 14.71 -13.55 1.57
N TRP A 25 13.46 -13.62 2.00
CA TRP A 25 12.66 -12.42 2.28
C TRP A 25 13.27 -11.58 3.40
N SER A 26 13.66 -12.21 4.50
CA SER A 26 14.34 -11.56 5.61
C SER A 26 15.66 -10.90 5.17
N GLU A 27 16.39 -11.53 4.25
CA GLU A 27 17.65 -11.04 3.71
C GLU A 27 17.44 -9.82 2.79
N VAL A 28 16.51 -9.87 1.82
CA VAL A 28 16.24 -8.73 0.92
C VAL A 28 15.70 -7.50 1.68
N MET A 29 14.95 -7.74 2.77
CA MET A 29 14.55 -6.66 3.67
C MET A 29 15.72 -6.07 4.44
N ALA A 30 16.64 -6.89 4.94
CA ALA A 30 17.86 -6.42 5.59
C ALA A 30 18.74 -5.60 4.63
N ARG A 31 18.84 -5.99 3.35
CA ARG A 31 19.50 -5.19 2.29
C ARG A 31 18.86 -3.83 2.12
N ALA A 32 17.53 -3.77 2.08
CA ALA A 32 16.78 -2.52 1.98
C ALA A 32 17.09 -1.59 3.15
N LEU A 33 16.99 -2.10 4.38
CA LEU A 33 17.28 -1.34 5.61
C LEU A 33 18.73 -0.85 5.65
N THR A 34 19.68 -1.70 5.24
CA THR A 34 21.10 -1.32 5.12
C THR A 34 21.29 -0.19 4.08
N ALA A 35 20.54 -0.23 2.97
CA ALA A 35 20.61 0.83 1.95
C ALA A 35 20.07 2.17 2.45
N TYR A 36 19.17 2.15 3.44
CA TYR A 36 18.67 3.33 4.14
C TYR A 36 19.59 3.84 5.24
N GLY A 37 20.68 3.12 5.51
CA GLY A 37 21.64 3.45 6.57
C GLY A 37 21.32 2.89 7.94
N VAL A 38 20.35 1.97 8.04
CA VAL A 38 20.04 1.26 9.30
C VAL A 38 21.17 0.28 9.64
N THR A 39 21.55 0.23 10.91
CA THR A 39 22.59 -0.65 11.43
C THR A 39 22.04 -1.50 12.58
N ARG A 40 22.84 -2.42 13.10
CA ARG A 40 22.47 -3.24 14.27
C ARG A 40 22.29 -2.44 15.56
N ASP A 41 22.77 -1.21 15.62
CA ASP A 41 22.67 -0.34 16.80
C ASP A 41 21.35 0.46 16.81
N ASP A 42 20.53 0.30 15.78
CA ASP A 42 19.26 1.00 15.63
C ASP A 42 18.11 0.24 16.31
N THR A 43 17.11 1.00 16.73
CA THR A 43 15.83 0.49 17.23
C THR A 43 14.74 0.86 16.23
N PHE A 44 14.04 -0.14 15.69
CA PHE A 44 13.15 0.01 14.57
C PHE A 44 11.70 -0.39 14.91
N SER A 45 10.77 0.54 14.75
CA SER A 45 9.33 0.30 14.96
C SER A 45 8.67 -0.19 13.69
N VAL A 46 7.99 -1.33 13.76
CA VAL A 46 7.20 -1.87 12.66
C VAL A 46 5.71 -1.62 12.93
N SER A 47 5.15 -0.67 12.17
CA SER A 47 3.78 -0.15 12.32
C SER A 47 2.87 -0.56 11.17
N TYR A 48 3.19 -1.67 10.51
CA TYR A 48 2.28 -2.41 9.63
C TYR A 48 1.48 -3.43 10.44
N GLY A 49 0.28 -3.78 9.98
CA GLY A 49 -0.51 -4.84 10.59
C GLY A 49 0.21 -6.20 10.57
N TYR A 50 0.17 -6.90 11.70
CA TYR A 50 0.65 -8.28 11.83
C TYR A 50 -0.51 -9.23 11.61
N GLY A 51 -0.45 -10.02 10.56
CA GLY A 51 -1.51 -10.94 10.19
C GLY A 51 -1.22 -11.59 8.83
N LEU A 52 -2.24 -11.75 8.02
CA LEU A 52 -2.07 -12.29 6.67
C LEU A 52 -1.39 -11.31 5.71
N PHE A 53 -1.45 -10.01 5.98
CA PHE A 53 -0.71 -9.00 5.22
C PHE A 53 0.80 -9.16 5.40
N THR A 54 1.56 -8.97 4.32
CA THR A 54 3.01 -9.27 4.30
C THR A 54 3.87 -8.17 4.93
N GLY A 55 3.38 -6.93 5.01
CA GLY A 55 4.18 -5.77 5.41
C GLY A 55 4.77 -5.88 6.82
N GLY A 56 3.96 -6.27 7.82
CA GLY A 56 4.40 -6.35 9.21
C GLY A 56 5.51 -7.37 9.43
N LEU A 57 5.23 -8.63 9.09
CA LEU A 57 6.20 -9.72 9.29
C LEU A 57 7.42 -9.61 8.36
N GLY A 58 7.25 -9.07 7.14
CA GLY A 58 8.37 -8.84 6.24
C GLY A 58 9.38 -7.85 6.81
N ALA A 59 8.91 -6.68 7.25
CA ALA A 59 9.75 -5.68 7.87
C ALA A 59 10.38 -6.19 9.19
N HIS A 60 9.58 -6.85 10.03
CA HIS A 60 10.02 -7.41 11.32
C HIS A 60 11.24 -8.32 11.16
N TYR A 61 11.13 -9.38 10.37
CA TYR A 61 12.23 -10.31 10.18
C TYR A 61 13.43 -9.72 9.44
N GLY A 62 13.22 -8.69 8.61
CA GLY A 62 14.31 -7.95 8.01
C GLY A 62 15.13 -7.18 9.04
N VAL A 63 14.47 -6.53 10.02
CA VAL A 63 15.12 -5.83 11.13
C VAL A 63 15.90 -6.80 12.02
N GLU A 64 15.29 -7.93 12.38
CA GLU A 64 15.97 -8.99 13.17
C GLU A 64 17.18 -9.56 12.43
N ASN A 65 17.06 -9.84 11.12
CA ASN A 65 18.15 -10.38 10.31
C ASN A 65 19.33 -9.41 10.17
N LEU A 66 19.04 -8.10 10.15
CA LEU A 66 20.06 -7.05 10.20
C LEU A 66 20.81 -7.03 11.56
N GLY A 67 20.19 -7.56 12.61
CA GLY A 67 20.69 -7.52 13.98
C GLY A 67 20.26 -6.28 14.78
N ALA A 68 19.35 -5.47 14.23
CA ALA A 68 18.77 -4.31 14.91
C ALA A 68 17.65 -4.73 15.87
N THR A 69 17.31 -3.85 16.82
CA THR A 69 16.19 -4.09 17.73
C THR A 69 14.87 -3.79 17.05
N VAL A 70 13.93 -4.74 17.03
CA VAL A 70 12.61 -4.55 16.46
C VAL A 70 11.53 -4.34 17.53
N ILE A 71 10.66 -3.36 17.32
CA ILE A 71 9.46 -3.13 18.13
C ILE A 71 8.23 -3.43 17.26
N PRO A 72 7.48 -4.50 17.55
CA PRO A 72 6.30 -4.90 16.78
C PRO A 72 5.08 -4.06 17.21
N THR A 73 5.08 -2.78 16.86
CA THR A 73 4.05 -1.81 17.29
C THR A 73 2.70 -2.13 16.68
N SER A 74 2.68 -2.69 15.46
CA SER A 74 1.45 -2.95 14.69
C SER A 74 0.65 -1.67 14.38
N THR A 75 -0.63 -1.80 14.08
CA THR A 75 -1.55 -0.70 13.77
C THR A 75 -2.41 -0.33 14.99
N GLY A 76 -2.97 0.87 14.99
CA GLY A 76 -3.85 1.37 16.05
C GLY A 76 -3.12 2.10 17.19
N ASN A 77 -3.86 2.73 18.06
CA ASN A 77 -3.40 3.49 19.23
C ASN A 77 -2.15 4.36 19.01
N THR A 78 -2.28 5.37 18.16
CA THR A 78 -1.17 6.22 17.70
C THR A 78 -0.49 7.00 18.84
N GLU A 79 -1.24 7.40 19.88
CA GLU A 79 -0.65 8.07 21.05
C GLU A 79 0.28 7.14 21.83
N LYS A 80 -0.12 5.87 22.01
CA LYS A 80 0.76 4.85 22.60
C LYS A 80 1.99 4.61 21.74
N HIS A 81 1.82 4.62 20.44
CA HIS A 81 2.94 4.48 19.50
C HIS A 81 3.95 5.64 19.68
N ILE A 82 3.50 6.88 19.70
CA ILE A 82 4.35 8.05 19.95
C ILE A 82 5.10 7.92 21.28
N LYS A 83 4.42 7.46 22.33
CA LYS A 83 5.06 7.20 23.61
C LYS A 83 6.18 6.16 23.49
N LEU A 84 5.97 5.06 22.76
CA LEU A 84 6.99 4.05 22.51
C LEU A 84 8.18 4.62 21.71
N LEU A 85 7.93 5.47 20.70
CA LEU A 85 9.01 6.12 19.94
C LEU A 85 9.96 6.90 20.85
N ARG A 86 9.43 7.58 21.87
CA ARG A 86 10.20 8.36 22.83
C ARG A 86 10.89 7.47 23.87
N ASP A 87 10.09 6.67 24.57
CA ASP A 87 10.54 5.90 25.74
C ASP A 87 11.62 4.86 25.39
N LEU A 88 11.57 4.33 24.15
CA LEU A 88 12.51 3.33 23.65
C LEU A 88 13.56 3.91 22.68
N ASN A 89 13.61 5.23 22.55
CA ASN A 89 14.59 5.93 21.69
C ASN A 89 14.63 5.36 20.26
N VAL A 90 13.46 5.19 19.63
CA VAL A 90 13.30 4.56 18.32
C VAL A 90 13.95 5.42 17.24
N THR A 91 14.79 4.80 16.40
CA THR A 91 15.55 5.48 15.34
C THR A 91 14.98 5.24 13.94
N GLY A 92 14.19 4.19 13.76
CA GLY A 92 13.58 3.87 12.47
C GLY A 92 12.13 3.43 12.56
N ILE A 93 11.38 3.64 11.49
CA ILE A 93 9.96 3.25 11.41
C ILE A 93 9.63 2.64 10.04
N ALA A 94 8.82 1.58 10.03
CA ALA A 94 8.19 1.04 8.82
C ALA A 94 6.67 1.17 8.93
N CYS A 95 6.06 1.90 8.00
CA CYS A 95 4.61 2.11 7.95
C CYS A 95 4.15 2.60 6.55
N THR A 96 2.85 2.79 6.36
CA THR A 96 2.35 3.48 5.18
C THR A 96 2.68 4.99 5.25
N PRO A 97 2.91 5.67 4.11
CA PRO A 97 3.13 7.11 4.09
C PRO A 97 2.01 7.92 4.75
N SER A 98 0.75 7.53 4.51
CA SER A 98 -0.41 8.18 5.14
C SER A 98 -0.39 8.04 6.67
N TYR A 99 0.04 6.89 7.20
CA TYR A 99 0.18 6.71 8.65
C TYR A 99 1.32 7.55 9.22
N ALA A 100 2.43 7.72 8.50
CA ALA A 100 3.51 8.60 8.92
C ALA A 100 3.05 10.05 9.08
N LEU A 101 2.25 10.56 8.14
CA LEU A 101 1.63 11.89 8.24
C LEU A 101 0.66 11.99 9.42
N TYR A 102 -0.19 10.96 9.61
CA TYR A 102 -1.11 10.92 10.74
C TYR A 102 -0.38 10.87 12.09
N LEU A 103 0.72 10.14 12.16
CA LEU A 103 1.60 10.11 13.34
C LEU A 103 2.20 11.50 13.62
N ALA A 104 2.66 12.20 12.58
CA ALA A 104 3.18 13.57 12.70
C ALA A 104 2.10 14.57 13.17
N GLU A 105 0.87 14.44 12.69
CA GLU A 105 -0.27 15.25 13.17
C GLU A 105 -0.58 14.97 14.65
N THR A 106 -0.59 13.69 15.03
CA THR A 106 -0.88 13.28 16.42
C THR A 106 0.21 13.74 17.37
N LEU A 107 1.47 13.67 16.95
CA LEU A 107 2.62 14.20 17.68
C LEU A 107 2.40 15.68 18.03
N GLY A 108 2.00 16.50 17.03
CA GLY A 108 1.68 17.92 17.25
C GLY A 108 0.47 18.15 18.16
N LYS A 109 -0.59 17.33 18.06
CA LYS A 109 -1.76 17.40 18.97
C LYS A 109 -1.40 17.10 20.43
N MET A 110 -0.37 16.29 20.66
CA MET A 110 0.16 15.97 22.00
C MET A 110 1.10 17.09 22.52
N GLY A 111 1.28 18.18 21.79
CA GLY A 111 2.21 19.27 22.14
C GLY A 111 3.68 18.89 21.96
N LEU A 112 3.97 17.86 21.16
CA LEU A 112 5.29 17.33 20.89
C LEU A 112 5.73 17.70 19.46
N SER A 113 7.03 17.57 19.21
CA SER A 113 7.67 17.85 17.93
C SER A 113 8.68 16.77 17.55
N LYS A 114 9.27 16.87 16.37
CA LYS A 114 10.37 15.98 15.96
C LYS A 114 11.56 15.98 16.93
N ASN A 115 11.73 17.02 17.72
CA ASN A 115 12.82 17.13 18.70
C ASN A 115 12.56 16.25 19.96
N ASP A 116 11.33 15.77 20.15
CA ASP A 116 10.92 14.91 21.25
C ASP A 116 11.03 13.42 20.92
N ILE A 117 11.39 13.08 19.68
CA ILE A 117 11.60 11.72 19.16
C ILE A 117 12.96 11.64 18.48
N ASN A 118 13.48 10.43 18.25
CA ASN A 118 14.82 10.24 17.67
C ASN A 118 14.76 9.51 16.32
N LEU A 119 13.68 9.68 15.54
CA LEU A 119 13.57 9.05 14.23
C LEU A 119 14.61 9.61 13.26
N LYS A 120 15.29 8.72 12.54
CA LYS A 120 16.29 9.03 11.50
C LYS A 120 15.88 8.49 10.15
N VAL A 121 15.19 7.35 10.12
CA VAL A 121 14.87 6.59 8.91
C VAL A 121 13.42 6.15 8.89
N GLY A 122 12.75 6.29 7.73
CA GLY A 122 11.43 5.75 7.47
C GLY A 122 11.44 4.84 6.24
N ALA A 123 10.94 3.61 6.36
CA ALA A 123 10.67 2.70 5.27
C ALA A 123 9.17 2.73 4.95
N PHE A 124 8.81 3.37 3.83
CA PHE A 124 7.42 3.64 3.47
C PHE A 124 6.99 2.87 2.22
N GLY A 125 5.83 2.25 2.25
CA GLY A 125 5.30 1.48 1.13
C GLY A 125 3.86 1.07 1.34
N ALA A 126 3.40 0.11 0.54
CA ALA A 126 2.05 -0.41 0.48
C ALA A 126 0.99 0.56 -0.07
N GLU A 127 1.31 1.79 -0.34
CA GLU A 127 0.46 2.77 -1.02
C GLU A 127 1.32 3.76 -1.83
N PRO A 128 0.77 4.36 -2.91
CA PRO A 128 1.47 5.40 -3.65
C PRO A 128 1.58 6.68 -2.82
N TRP A 129 2.69 7.40 -3.00
CA TRP A 129 2.95 8.67 -2.33
C TRP A 129 3.83 9.59 -3.17
N THR A 130 3.66 10.90 -3.01
CA THR A 130 4.32 11.92 -3.81
C THR A 130 5.60 12.45 -3.15
N GLU A 131 6.43 13.17 -3.90
CA GLU A 131 7.58 13.88 -3.34
C GLU A 131 7.17 14.97 -2.34
N ASN A 132 6.01 15.58 -2.53
CA ASN A 132 5.51 16.55 -1.56
C ASN A 132 5.16 15.88 -0.22
N MET A 133 4.55 14.68 -0.26
CA MET A 133 4.33 13.88 0.96
C MET A 133 5.65 13.49 1.61
N ARG A 134 6.66 13.09 0.82
CA ARG A 134 8.00 12.77 1.32
C ARG A 134 8.58 13.94 2.10
N LYS A 135 8.60 15.14 1.49
CA LYS A 135 9.12 16.35 2.13
C LYS A 135 8.40 16.68 3.42
N GLU A 136 7.08 16.58 3.42
CA GLU A 136 6.27 16.85 4.62
C GLU A 136 6.58 15.85 5.74
N ILE A 137 6.65 14.55 5.43
CA ILE A 137 7.01 13.51 6.39
C ILE A 137 8.41 13.75 6.97
N GLU A 138 9.40 13.98 6.11
CA GLU A 138 10.79 14.22 6.50
C GLU A 138 10.91 15.47 7.39
N GLU A 139 10.23 16.56 7.02
CA GLU A 139 10.25 17.81 7.80
C GLU A 139 9.60 17.65 9.17
N ARG A 140 8.42 17.00 9.23
CA ARG A 140 7.62 16.92 10.45
C ARG A 140 8.11 15.87 11.45
N LEU A 141 8.69 14.77 10.95
CA LEU A 141 9.21 13.69 11.80
C LEU A 141 10.72 13.72 12.00
N GLY A 142 11.47 14.54 11.24
CA GLY A 142 12.92 14.69 11.36
C GLY A 142 13.70 13.48 10.85
N LEU A 143 13.16 12.71 9.91
CA LEU A 143 13.75 11.50 9.37
C LEU A 143 14.04 11.63 7.87
N LYS A 144 14.74 10.64 7.28
CA LYS A 144 14.79 10.41 5.84
C LYS A 144 13.82 9.29 5.44
N GLY A 145 12.96 9.58 4.46
CA GLY A 145 11.91 8.67 3.98
C GLY A 145 12.31 7.93 2.71
N TYR A 146 12.26 6.60 2.74
CA TYR A 146 12.60 5.75 1.62
C TYR A 146 11.43 4.90 1.18
N ASN A 147 11.26 4.74 -0.13
CA ASN A 147 10.25 3.87 -0.69
C ASN A 147 10.70 2.40 -0.63
N ILE A 148 9.76 1.52 -0.25
CA ILE A 148 9.94 0.08 -0.32
C ILE A 148 8.77 -0.54 -1.06
N TYR A 149 9.08 -1.41 -2.02
CA TYR A 149 8.09 -2.05 -2.87
C TYR A 149 8.12 -3.57 -2.72
N GLY A 150 6.95 -4.16 -2.88
CA GLY A 150 6.72 -5.59 -2.94
C GLY A 150 5.24 -5.90 -2.95
N LEU A 151 4.93 -7.14 -3.27
CA LEU A 151 3.56 -7.68 -3.23
C LEU A 151 3.60 -9.13 -2.76
N SER A 152 2.55 -9.56 -2.09
CA SER A 152 2.48 -10.89 -1.44
C SER A 152 2.77 -12.03 -2.40
N GLU A 153 2.29 -11.96 -3.63
CA GLU A 153 2.42 -12.99 -4.66
C GLU A 153 3.88 -13.22 -5.06
N ILE A 154 4.72 -12.19 -4.97
CA ILE A 154 6.15 -12.29 -5.30
C ILE A 154 6.97 -12.57 -4.04
N MET A 155 7.04 -11.61 -3.09
CA MET A 155 7.81 -11.82 -1.84
C MET A 155 7.34 -10.89 -0.69
N GLY A 156 6.45 -9.92 -0.92
CA GLY A 156 6.14 -8.85 0.03
C GLY A 156 7.17 -7.70 -0.03
N PRO A 157 7.32 -6.87 1.00
CA PRO A 157 8.28 -5.76 0.97
C PRO A 157 9.71 -6.27 0.82
N GLY A 158 10.54 -5.53 0.06
CA GLY A 158 11.92 -5.88 -0.21
C GLY A 158 12.17 -6.44 -1.61
N VAL A 159 11.16 -6.55 -2.48
CA VAL A 159 11.37 -6.86 -3.91
C VAL A 159 12.22 -5.76 -4.54
N SER A 160 11.88 -4.50 -4.26
CA SER A 160 12.73 -3.36 -4.58
C SER A 160 12.73 -2.31 -3.47
N TYR A 161 13.78 -1.48 -3.43
CA TYR A 161 13.99 -0.48 -2.39
C TYR A 161 14.81 0.70 -2.92
N GLU A 162 14.54 1.88 -2.44
CA GLU A 162 15.37 3.06 -2.69
C GLU A 162 16.72 2.95 -1.98
N CYS A 163 17.63 3.83 -2.33
CA CYS A 163 18.89 4.04 -1.63
C CYS A 163 19.01 5.53 -1.24
N SER A 164 20.15 5.93 -0.67
CA SER A 164 20.42 7.32 -0.28
C SER A 164 20.21 8.36 -1.39
N GLU A 165 20.32 7.93 -2.65
CA GLU A 165 20.15 8.81 -3.82
C GLU A 165 18.68 9.11 -4.15
N GLN A 166 17.73 8.31 -3.63
CA GLN A 166 16.28 8.44 -3.88
C GLN A 166 15.91 8.56 -5.38
N ASN A 167 16.72 7.94 -6.25
CA ASN A 167 16.57 7.97 -7.70
C ASN A 167 16.19 6.59 -8.24
N GLY A 168 14.93 6.23 -8.02
CA GLY A 168 14.38 4.92 -8.33
C GLY A 168 14.74 3.86 -7.29
N SER A 169 14.01 2.75 -7.34
CA SER A 169 14.14 1.64 -6.39
C SER A 169 14.92 0.49 -7.00
N HIS A 170 16.03 0.11 -6.37
CA HIS A 170 16.87 -1.03 -6.75
C HIS A 170 16.10 -2.34 -6.63
N ILE A 171 16.09 -3.15 -7.67
CA ILE A 171 15.50 -4.47 -7.67
C ILE A 171 16.56 -5.49 -7.20
N ASN A 172 16.15 -6.44 -6.36
CA ASN A 172 16.96 -7.59 -5.97
C ASN A 172 16.95 -8.63 -7.10
N GLU A 173 17.74 -8.39 -8.17
CA GLU A 173 17.74 -9.16 -9.43
C GLU A 173 18.24 -10.60 -9.27
N ASP A 174 18.96 -10.92 -8.20
CA ASP A 174 19.35 -12.26 -7.82
C ASP A 174 18.16 -13.14 -7.40
N HIS A 175 17.03 -12.50 -7.09
CA HIS A 175 15.79 -13.17 -6.68
C HIS A 175 14.60 -12.87 -7.58
N PHE A 176 14.58 -11.69 -8.24
CA PHE A 176 13.42 -11.20 -9.00
C PHE A 176 13.87 -10.64 -10.34
N TYR A 177 13.52 -11.29 -11.43
CA TYR A 177 13.78 -10.80 -12.77
C TYR A 177 12.66 -9.86 -13.23
N PRO A 178 12.96 -8.56 -13.47
CA PRO A 178 11.98 -7.58 -13.90
C PRO A 178 11.87 -7.52 -15.42
N GLU A 179 10.67 -7.29 -15.91
CA GLU A 179 10.38 -6.91 -17.28
C GLU A 179 9.40 -5.73 -17.26
N ILE A 180 9.42 -4.93 -18.33
CA ILE A 180 8.39 -3.94 -18.59
C ILE A 180 7.69 -4.30 -19.88
N ILE A 181 6.35 -4.31 -19.90
CA ILE A 181 5.57 -4.70 -21.07
C ILE A 181 4.50 -3.67 -21.40
N ASN A 182 4.12 -3.63 -22.67
CA ASN A 182 2.88 -2.97 -23.05
C ASN A 182 1.68 -3.74 -22.47
N PRO A 183 0.79 -3.11 -21.68
CA PRO A 183 -0.31 -3.83 -21.02
C PRO A 183 -1.36 -4.41 -21.99
N GLU A 184 -1.43 -3.92 -23.24
CA GLU A 184 -2.38 -4.33 -24.27
C GLU A 184 -1.79 -5.39 -25.21
N THR A 185 -0.61 -5.12 -25.80
CA THR A 185 0.03 -6.03 -26.75
C THR A 185 0.82 -7.14 -26.07
N LEU A 186 1.19 -6.97 -24.80
CA LEU A 186 2.04 -7.87 -23.98
C LEU A 186 3.50 -7.98 -24.49
N GLU A 187 3.88 -7.14 -25.42
CA GLU A 187 5.26 -7.05 -25.92
C GLU A 187 6.15 -6.39 -24.89
N GLN A 188 7.39 -6.88 -24.79
CA GLN A 188 8.40 -6.28 -23.91
C GLN A 188 8.81 -4.91 -24.46
N LEU A 189 8.88 -3.93 -23.56
CA LEU A 189 9.33 -2.58 -23.88
C LEU A 189 10.79 -2.36 -23.48
N PRO A 190 11.50 -1.47 -24.19
CA PRO A 190 12.85 -1.05 -23.80
C PRO A 190 12.89 -0.38 -22.43
N TYR A 191 14.02 -0.39 -21.78
CA TYR A 191 14.26 0.39 -20.58
C TYR A 191 14.07 1.91 -20.85
N GLY A 192 13.47 2.61 -19.89
CA GLY A 192 13.12 4.02 -20.02
C GLY A 192 11.70 4.27 -20.53
N GLU A 193 11.07 3.28 -21.17
CA GLU A 193 9.68 3.39 -21.56
C GLU A 193 8.75 3.00 -20.40
N GLN A 194 7.58 3.65 -20.37
CA GLN A 194 6.55 3.37 -19.36
C GLN A 194 5.69 2.18 -19.81
N GLY A 195 5.54 1.21 -18.93
CA GLY A 195 4.71 0.04 -19.16
C GLY A 195 4.30 -0.66 -17.86
N GLU A 196 3.67 -1.82 -18.01
CA GLU A 196 3.30 -2.67 -16.88
C GLU A 196 4.51 -3.47 -16.40
N LEU A 197 4.78 -3.39 -15.10
CA LEU A 197 5.84 -4.14 -14.44
C LEU A 197 5.47 -5.62 -14.32
N VAL A 198 6.41 -6.47 -14.69
CA VAL A 198 6.28 -7.93 -14.64
C VAL A 198 7.47 -8.50 -13.88
N PHE A 199 7.22 -9.50 -13.05
CA PHE A 199 8.28 -10.21 -12.34
C PHE A 199 8.24 -11.71 -12.57
N THR A 200 9.44 -12.29 -12.70
CA THR A 200 9.68 -13.72 -12.55
C THR A 200 10.49 -13.96 -11.29
N THR A 201 10.02 -14.84 -10.41
CA THR A 201 10.78 -15.23 -9.22
C THR A 201 11.83 -16.27 -9.58
N LEU A 202 13.10 -16.03 -9.23
CA LEU A 202 14.22 -16.90 -9.58
C LEU A 202 14.52 -17.93 -8.49
N THR A 203 14.27 -17.61 -7.23
CA THR A 203 14.67 -18.42 -6.08
C THR A 203 13.53 -18.84 -5.19
N LYS A 204 12.32 -18.35 -5.43
CA LYS A 204 11.13 -18.69 -4.64
C LYS A 204 10.73 -20.17 -4.89
N GLU A 205 10.62 -20.92 -3.81
CA GLU A 205 10.22 -22.35 -3.86
C GLU A 205 8.72 -22.53 -3.66
N GLY A 206 8.12 -21.79 -2.72
CA GLY A 206 6.70 -21.84 -2.47
C GLY A 206 5.92 -20.96 -3.43
N MET A 207 5.14 -21.56 -4.34
CA MET A 207 4.34 -20.84 -5.34
C MET A 207 5.21 -19.91 -6.20
N PRO A 208 6.24 -20.41 -6.92
CA PRO A 208 7.03 -19.59 -7.83
C PRO A 208 6.14 -19.02 -8.94
N VAL A 209 6.43 -17.79 -9.36
CA VAL A 209 5.70 -17.12 -10.44
C VAL A 209 6.61 -16.83 -11.62
N LEU A 210 6.09 -17.08 -12.82
CA LEU A 210 6.74 -16.78 -14.10
C LEU A 210 5.97 -15.67 -14.79
N ARG A 211 6.67 -14.60 -15.14
CA ARG A 211 6.11 -13.42 -15.84
C ARG A 211 4.81 -12.93 -15.19
N TYR A 212 4.84 -12.76 -13.86
CA TYR A 212 3.69 -12.29 -13.10
C TYR A 212 3.42 -10.82 -13.41
N ARG A 213 2.26 -10.54 -13.96
CA ARG A 213 1.79 -9.19 -14.26
C ARG A 213 1.33 -8.50 -12.98
N THR A 214 2.11 -7.50 -12.51
CA THR A 214 1.78 -6.78 -11.27
C THR A 214 0.60 -5.84 -11.41
N LYS A 215 0.28 -5.44 -12.63
CA LYS A 215 -0.64 -4.36 -13.00
C LYS A 215 -0.14 -2.96 -12.63
N ASP A 216 1.00 -2.83 -12.00
CA ASP A 216 1.61 -1.54 -11.69
C ASP A 216 2.31 -0.96 -12.92
N LEU A 217 2.07 0.31 -13.21
CA LEU A 217 2.68 1.04 -14.31
C LEU A 217 3.90 1.82 -13.81
N CYS A 218 5.05 1.56 -14.38
CA CYS A 218 6.29 2.26 -14.07
C CYS A 218 7.27 2.22 -15.25
N THR A 219 8.49 2.68 -15.05
CA THR A 219 9.62 2.55 -15.97
C THR A 219 10.69 1.66 -15.32
N LEU A 220 11.51 0.97 -16.13
CA LEU A 220 12.74 0.36 -15.67
C LEU A 220 13.94 1.20 -16.16
N MET A 221 14.95 1.35 -15.30
CA MET A 221 16.16 2.12 -15.56
C MET A 221 17.36 1.23 -15.31
N GLU A 222 18.25 1.14 -16.29
CA GLU A 222 19.53 0.45 -16.16
C GLU A 222 20.66 1.43 -15.81
N GLY A 223 21.83 0.88 -15.61
CA GLY A 223 23.05 1.64 -15.37
C GLY A 223 23.36 1.85 -13.88
N LYS A 224 24.62 2.22 -13.64
CA LYS A 224 25.16 2.40 -12.30
C LYS A 224 24.50 3.56 -11.57
N CYS A 225 23.99 3.31 -10.38
CA CYS A 225 23.53 4.36 -9.47
C CYS A 225 24.72 5.09 -8.81
N ALA A 226 24.54 6.35 -8.44
CA ALA A 226 25.53 7.11 -7.69
C ALA A 226 25.91 6.45 -6.34
N CYS A 227 24.97 5.68 -5.73
CA CYS A 227 25.25 4.87 -4.53
C CYS A 227 26.22 3.69 -4.77
N GLY A 228 26.64 3.44 -6.01
CA GLY A 228 27.56 2.37 -6.40
C GLY A 228 26.90 1.07 -6.84
N ARG A 229 25.61 0.86 -6.58
CA ARG A 229 24.88 -0.34 -7.03
C ARG A 229 24.65 -0.33 -8.53
N THR A 230 24.63 -1.53 -9.12
CA THR A 230 24.49 -1.76 -10.56
C THR A 230 23.18 -2.43 -10.94
N SER A 231 22.36 -2.82 -9.96
CA SER A 231 21.07 -3.46 -10.22
C SER A 231 20.10 -2.52 -10.95
N VAL A 232 19.24 -3.10 -11.78
CA VAL A 232 18.13 -2.41 -12.43
C VAL A 232 17.28 -1.71 -11.36
N ARG A 233 16.83 -0.50 -11.68
CA ARG A 233 15.96 0.29 -10.82
C ARG A 233 14.60 0.45 -11.46
N MET A 234 13.56 0.30 -10.68
CA MET A 234 12.22 0.71 -11.09
C MET A 234 11.99 2.17 -10.73
N GLY A 235 11.35 2.89 -11.64
CA GLY A 235 10.81 4.22 -11.36
C GLY A 235 9.64 4.15 -10.40
N ARG A 236 9.05 5.30 -10.09
CA ARG A 236 7.82 5.36 -9.31
C ARG A 236 6.68 4.68 -10.03
N ILE A 237 5.78 4.11 -9.24
CA ILE A 237 4.49 3.67 -9.74
C ILE A 237 3.68 4.92 -10.10
N VAL A 238 3.28 5.02 -11.37
CA VAL A 238 2.52 6.16 -11.91
C VAL A 238 1.04 5.84 -12.09
N GLY A 239 0.64 4.60 -11.83
CA GLY A 239 -0.73 4.13 -11.92
C GLY A 239 -0.81 2.63 -11.96
N ARG A 240 -1.99 2.12 -12.31
CA ARG A 240 -2.24 0.70 -12.54
C ARG A 240 -2.95 0.49 -13.88
N SER A 241 -2.72 -0.66 -14.48
CA SER A 241 -3.40 -1.09 -15.72
C SER A 241 -4.76 -1.75 -15.46
N ASP A 242 -5.16 -1.91 -14.19
CA ASP A 242 -6.47 -2.40 -13.77
C ASP A 242 -7.21 -1.35 -12.91
N ASP A 243 -8.43 -1.68 -12.50
CA ASP A 243 -9.29 -0.78 -11.74
C ASP A 243 -9.05 -0.85 -10.21
N MET A 244 -7.96 -1.48 -9.75
CA MET A 244 -7.66 -1.61 -8.33
C MET A 244 -7.32 -0.25 -7.70
N LEU A 245 -7.92 0.00 -6.56
CA LEU A 245 -7.69 1.18 -5.74
C LEU A 245 -6.91 0.78 -4.49
N ILE A 246 -5.94 1.59 -4.10
CA ILE A 246 -5.28 1.45 -2.80
C ILE A 246 -5.79 2.58 -1.91
N ILE A 247 -6.50 2.22 -0.83
CA ILE A 247 -7.11 3.16 0.11
C ILE A 247 -6.64 2.82 1.52
N ARG A 248 -5.89 3.72 2.15
CA ARG A 248 -5.29 3.49 3.49
C ARG A 248 -4.52 2.17 3.59
N GLY A 249 -3.76 1.82 2.53
CA GLY A 249 -2.99 0.58 2.46
C GLY A 249 -3.80 -0.69 2.17
N VAL A 250 -5.10 -0.57 1.90
CA VAL A 250 -5.99 -1.69 1.55
C VAL A 250 -6.32 -1.67 0.07
N ASN A 251 -6.14 -2.81 -0.61
CA ASN A 251 -6.55 -2.97 -2.00
C ASN A 251 -8.06 -3.13 -2.09
N VAL A 252 -8.70 -2.26 -2.83
CA VAL A 252 -10.16 -2.25 -3.06
C VAL A 252 -10.44 -2.36 -4.54
N PHE A 253 -11.28 -3.31 -4.92
CA PHE A 253 -11.74 -3.46 -6.29
C PHE A 253 -13.20 -3.01 -6.42
N PRO A 254 -13.56 -2.21 -7.44
CA PRO A 254 -14.95 -1.85 -7.70
C PRO A 254 -15.88 -3.07 -7.81
N SER A 255 -15.38 -4.19 -8.34
CA SER A 255 -16.12 -5.44 -8.44
C SER A 255 -16.55 -6.04 -7.08
N GLN A 256 -15.76 -5.81 -6.02
CA GLN A 256 -16.11 -6.25 -4.67
C GLN A 256 -17.31 -5.46 -4.12
N ILE A 257 -17.33 -4.14 -4.37
CA ILE A 257 -18.46 -3.28 -4.01
C ILE A 257 -19.70 -3.71 -4.75
N GLU A 258 -19.58 -3.97 -6.06
CA GLU A 258 -20.68 -4.46 -6.89
C GLU A 258 -21.26 -5.77 -6.35
N THR A 259 -20.40 -6.71 -5.97
CA THR A 259 -20.81 -7.98 -5.35
C THR A 259 -21.62 -7.76 -4.07
N VAL A 260 -21.16 -6.86 -3.19
CA VAL A 260 -21.92 -6.53 -1.96
C VAL A 260 -23.28 -5.92 -2.30
N LEU A 261 -23.32 -4.97 -3.23
CA LEU A 261 -24.58 -4.33 -3.63
C LEU A 261 -25.60 -5.34 -4.15
N LEU A 262 -25.17 -6.24 -5.03
CA LEU A 262 -26.03 -7.28 -5.58
C LEU A 262 -26.54 -8.24 -4.50
N ASN A 263 -25.66 -8.67 -3.58
CA ASN A 263 -26.03 -9.54 -2.46
C ASN A 263 -27.04 -8.87 -1.50
N GLU A 264 -26.91 -7.57 -1.30
CA GLU A 264 -27.85 -6.77 -0.49
C GLU A 264 -29.10 -6.35 -1.27
N GLY A 265 -29.24 -6.80 -2.54
CA GLY A 265 -30.41 -6.54 -3.38
C GLY A 265 -30.48 -5.13 -3.93
N TYR A 266 -29.35 -4.47 -4.10
CA TYR A 266 -29.25 -3.19 -4.81
C TYR A 266 -28.82 -3.40 -6.26
N GLN A 267 -29.21 -2.49 -7.12
CA GLN A 267 -28.68 -2.46 -8.49
C GLN A 267 -27.23 -1.95 -8.48
N PRO A 268 -26.36 -2.38 -9.43
CA PRO A 268 -24.96 -1.97 -9.48
C PRO A 268 -24.76 -0.55 -10.02
N ASN A 269 -25.60 0.38 -9.55
CA ASN A 269 -25.55 1.80 -9.86
C ASN A 269 -24.91 2.55 -8.71
N TYR A 270 -23.58 2.65 -8.77
CA TYR A 270 -22.78 3.24 -7.71
C TYR A 270 -21.60 4.04 -8.27
N GLN A 271 -21.05 4.91 -7.43
CA GLN A 271 -19.82 5.64 -7.68
C GLN A 271 -18.95 5.65 -6.43
N ILE A 272 -17.68 5.37 -6.59
CA ILE A 272 -16.66 5.45 -5.57
C ILE A 272 -16.02 6.82 -5.67
N ILE A 273 -15.98 7.56 -4.57
CA ILE A 273 -15.28 8.83 -4.47
C ILE A 273 -14.18 8.69 -3.44
N ILE A 274 -12.94 8.92 -3.88
CA ILE A 274 -11.77 8.91 -3.00
C ILE A 274 -11.19 10.32 -3.01
N ASP A 275 -10.89 10.81 -1.82
CA ASP A 275 -10.24 12.10 -1.65
C ASP A 275 -9.22 11.99 -0.50
N ARG A 276 -8.36 12.97 -0.36
CA ARG A 276 -7.42 13.06 0.74
C ARG A 276 -7.66 14.34 1.53
N VAL A 277 -8.23 14.19 2.72
CA VAL A 277 -8.56 15.30 3.60
C VAL A 277 -7.69 15.20 4.85
N LYS A 278 -6.88 16.24 5.14
CA LYS A 278 -5.96 16.25 6.28
C LYS A 278 -5.11 14.98 6.36
N ASN A 279 -4.48 14.62 5.25
CA ASN A 279 -3.60 13.44 5.11
C ASN A 279 -4.28 12.08 5.33
N ASN A 280 -5.59 12.03 5.43
CA ASN A 280 -6.37 10.80 5.50
C ASN A 280 -7.18 10.61 4.22
N ASP A 281 -7.11 9.42 3.64
CA ASP A 281 -7.96 9.07 2.53
C ASP A 281 -9.41 8.93 3.00
N THR A 282 -10.31 9.69 2.38
CA THR A 282 -11.75 9.46 2.49
C THR A 282 -12.18 8.42 1.47
N PHE A 283 -13.15 7.62 1.83
CA PHE A 283 -13.67 6.56 0.98
C PHE A 283 -15.20 6.59 1.05
N ASP A 284 -15.80 7.28 0.09
CA ASP A 284 -17.24 7.42 -0.03
C ASP A 284 -17.76 6.54 -1.16
N VAL A 285 -18.89 5.87 -0.95
CA VAL A 285 -19.61 5.09 -1.96
C VAL A 285 -21.03 5.63 -2.08
N LEU A 286 -21.30 6.28 -3.20
CA LEU A 286 -22.65 6.70 -3.56
C LEU A 286 -23.38 5.52 -4.19
N VAL A 287 -24.56 5.20 -3.73
CA VAL A 287 -25.39 4.09 -4.22
C VAL A 287 -26.78 4.62 -4.56
N GLU A 288 -27.26 4.36 -5.77
CA GLU A 288 -28.64 4.73 -6.12
C GLU A 288 -29.64 3.90 -5.32
N MET A 289 -30.63 4.58 -4.76
CA MET A 289 -31.72 3.93 -4.04
C MET A 289 -32.49 2.99 -4.95
N ASN A 290 -32.79 1.81 -4.47
CA ASN A 290 -33.72 0.92 -5.12
C ASN A 290 -35.17 1.40 -4.86
N PRO A 291 -35.99 1.64 -5.90
CA PRO A 291 -37.37 2.04 -5.71
C PRO A 291 -38.19 1.12 -4.79
N GLU A 292 -37.88 -0.18 -4.79
CA GLU A 292 -38.56 -1.17 -3.94
C GLU A 292 -38.15 -1.13 -2.47
N LYS A 293 -36.96 -0.53 -2.17
CA LYS A 293 -36.44 -0.36 -0.79
C LYS A 293 -36.51 1.09 -0.34
N PHE A 294 -37.24 1.94 -1.06
CA PHE A 294 -37.37 3.35 -0.74
C PHE A 294 -37.95 3.56 0.66
N SER A 295 -37.26 4.35 1.46
CA SER A 295 -37.75 4.76 2.79
C SER A 295 -37.93 6.26 2.79
N ASP A 296 -39.12 6.72 3.17
CA ASP A 296 -39.42 8.16 3.27
C ASP A 296 -38.88 8.79 4.55
N THR A 297 -38.25 7.98 5.43
CA THR A 297 -37.76 8.47 6.71
C THR A 297 -36.24 8.56 6.74
N VAL A 298 -35.70 9.65 7.27
CA VAL A 298 -34.25 9.87 7.43
C VAL A 298 -33.62 8.72 8.25
N SER A 299 -34.33 8.22 9.27
CA SER A 299 -33.85 7.10 10.09
C SER A 299 -33.74 5.80 9.29
N GLY A 300 -34.70 5.53 8.39
CA GLY A 300 -34.68 4.36 7.50
C GLY A 300 -33.53 4.41 6.49
N ILE A 301 -33.30 5.57 5.87
CA ILE A 301 -32.15 5.77 4.96
C ILE A 301 -30.83 5.57 5.70
N THR A 302 -30.64 6.19 6.86
CA THR A 302 -29.42 6.05 7.65
C THR A 302 -29.18 4.61 8.12
N ALA A 303 -30.23 3.86 8.43
CA ALA A 303 -30.10 2.44 8.79
C ALA A 303 -29.62 1.59 7.60
N GLN A 304 -30.13 1.83 6.40
CA GLN A 304 -29.72 1.16 5.17
C GLN A 304 -28.26 1.50 4.81
N GLU A 305 -27.86 2.78 4.90
CA GLU A 305 -26.46 3.22 4.67
C GLU A 305 -25.50 2.53 5.63
N LYS A 306 -25.83 2.42 6.91
CA LYS A 306 -25.03 1.69 7.91
C LYS A 306 -24.94 0.20 7.62
N SER A 307 -26.05 -0.43 7.20
CA SER A 307 -26.06 -1.85 6.82
C SER A 307 -25.14 -2.11 5.66
N LEU A 308 -25.25 -1.33 4.58
CA LEU A 308 -24.37 -1.43 3.41
C LEU A 308 -22.89 -1.17 3.76
N ALA A 309 -22.63 -0.12 4.56
CA ALA A 309 -21.26 0.17 5.00
C ALA A 309 -20.65 -1.00 5.79
N ASN A 310 -21.46 -1.67 6.61
CA ASN A 310 -21.01 -2.82 7.39
C ASN A 310 -20.75 -4.05 6.50
N ALA A 311 -21.63 -4.34 5.54
CA ALA A 311 -21.43 -5.40 4.56
C ALA A 311 -20.17 -5.15 3.71
N MET A 312 -19.97 -3.92 3.24
CA MET A 312 -18.75 -3.52 2.52
C MET A 312 -17.51 -3.65 3.40
N LYS A 313 -17.56 -3.25 4.67
CA LYS A 313 -16.45 -3.40 5.62
C LYS A 313 -16.03 -4.86 5.79
N ILE A 314 -16.98 -5.77 5.89
CA ILE A 314 -16.71 -7.22 6.00
C ILE A 314 -15.98 -7.73 4.75
N MET A 315 -16.44 -7.34 3.55
CA MET A 315 -15.85 -7.75 2.28
C MET A 315 -14.50 -7.12 2.01
N LEU A 316 -14.35 -5.82 2.27
CA LEU A 316 -13.19 -5.00 1.86
C LEU A 316 -12.10 -4.94 2.93
N GLY A 317 -12.42 -5.22 4.20
CA GLY A 317 -11.52 -4.99 5.34
C GLY A 317 -11.33 -3.52 5.72
N ILE A 318 -12.02 -2.59 5.04
CA ILE A 318 -11.98 -1.15 5.27
C ILE A 318 -13.41 -0.60 5.30
N ASN A 319 -13.64 0.44 6.11
CA ASN A 319 -14.97 1.02 6.30
C ASN A 319 -15.21 2.20 5.33
N PRO A 320 -16.11 2.09 4.33
CA PRO A 320 -16.54 3.21 3.52
C PRO A 320 -17.59 4.05 4.23
N THR A 321 -17.75 5.30 3.80
CA THR A 321 -18.96 6.08 4.04
C THR A 321 -19.94 5.80 2.90
N VAL A 322 -21.02 5.12 3.17
CA VAL A 322 -22.07 4.88 2.16
C VAL A 322 -23.12 5.99 2.22
N ARG A 323 -23.51 6.49 1.05
CA ARG A 323 -24.60 7.46 0.89
C ARG A 323 -25.57 6.97 -0.16
N LEU A 324 -26.81 6.85 0.22
CA LEU A 324 -27.90 6.57 -0.70
C LEU A 324 -28.30 7.86 -1.44
N VAL A 325 -28.30 7.81 -2.76
CA VAL A 325 -28.65 8.94 -3.62
C VAL A 325 -29.91 8.63 -4.43
N PRO A 326 -30.65 9.65 -4.92
CA PRO A 326 -31.85 9.42 -5.70
C PRO A 326 -31.60 8.54 -6.93
N PRO A 327 -32.59 7.76 -7.37
CA PRO A 327 -32.49 6.99 -8.61
C PRO A 327 -32.12 7.86 -9.80
N LYS A 328 -31.25 7.37 -10.69
CA LYS A 328 -30.78 8.07 -11.90
C LYS A 328 -29.93 9.33 -11.63
N SER A 329 -29.43 9.53 -10.41
CA SER A 329 -28.56 10.66 -10.08
C SER A 329 -27.10 10.42 -10.45
N ILE A 330 -26.68 9.16 -10.61
CA ILE A 330 -25.33 8.80 -11.08
C ILE A 330 -25.34 8.75 -12.61
N ALA A 331 -24.38 9.48 -13.21
CA ALA A 331 -24.29 9.58 -14.67
C ALA A 331 -24.11 8.18 -15.30
N ARG A 332 -24.86 7.92 -16.35
CA ARG A 332 -24.69 6.72 -17.19
C ARG A 332 -23.69 7.02 -18.29
N SER A 333 -22.74 6.12 -18.51
CA SER A 333 -21.80 6.21 -19.63
C SER A 333 -22.24 5.31 -20.78
N GLU A 334 -22.12 5.82 -22.01
CA GLU A 334 -22.19 4.98 -23.20
C GLU A 334 -20.85 4.21 -23.31
N GLY A 335 -20.78 2.98 -22.78
CA GLY A 335 -19.59 2.16 -22.72
C GLY A 335 -19.20 1.74 -21.29
N LYS A 336 -17.89 1.67 -20.97
CA LYS A 336 -17.42 1.29 -19.63
C LYS A 336 -17.84 2.34 -18.61
N ALA A 337 -18.55 1.92 -17.55
CA ALA A 337 -19.00 2.82 -16.49
C ALA A 337 -17.83 3.43 -15.73
N VAL A 338 -17.83 4.76 -15.56
CA VAL A 338 -16.85 5.45 -14.71
C VAL A 338 -17.28 5.27 -13.26
N ARG A 339 -16.78 4.21 -12.65
CA ARG A 339 -17.13 3.83 -11.28
C ARG A 339 -16.33 4.59 -10.23
N VAL A 340 -15.19 5.16 -10.59
CA VAL A 340 -14.22 5.72 -9.66
C VAL A 340 -13.97 7.19 -9.99
N VAL A 341 -14.06 8.03 -8.97
CA VAL A 341 -13.61 9.42 -8.96
C VAL A 341 -12.54 9.54 -7.89
N ASP A 342 -11.29 9.36 -8.29
CA ASP A 342 -10.14 9.57 -7.39
C ASP A 342 -9.67 11.03 -7.50
N LYS A 343 -9.86 11.78 -6.42
CA LYS A 343 -9.47 13.19 -6.33
C LYS A 343 -8.09 13.39 -5.71
N ARG A 344 -7.45 12.29 -5.29
CA ARG A 344 -6.11 12.34 -4.74
C ARG A 344 -5.09 12.61 -5.84
N LYS A 345 -4.14 13.47 -5.59
CA LYS A 345 -3.00 13.70 -6.48
C LYS A 345 -1.87 12.74 -6.10
N LEU A 346 -1.93 11.50 -6.56
CA LEU A 346 -1.00 10.43 -6.18
C LEU A 346 0.16 10.24 -7.16
N TYR A 347 0.00 10.72 -8.39
CA TYR A 347 0.90 10.43 -9.51
C TYR A 347 1.41 11.70 -10.21
N ASP A 348 1.31 12.85 -9.56
CA ASP A 348 1.82 14.13 -10.05
C ASP A 348 3.34 14.27 -9.86
#